data_01094e0b255f56e80cad86eb27974dd4
#
_entry.id   01094e0b255f56e80cad86eb27974dd4
#
_cell.length_a   1.000
_cell.length_b   1.000
_cell.length_c   1.000
_cell.angle_alpha   90.00
_cell.angle_beta   90.00
_cell.angle_gamma   90.00
#
_symmetry.space_group_name_H-M   'P 1'
#
loop_
_entity.id
_entity.type
_entity.pdbx_description
1 polymer ?
#
loop_
_entity_poly.entity_id
_entity_poly.type
_entity_poly.pdbx_seq_one_letter_code
_entity_poly.pdbx_strand_id
1 'polypeptide(L)'
;LGQRYATIAFGALLIAIYTMLGASLYDQWYQQPVLLLLGAIWYNLLTLTGHLIFPVRPLQDNLARSFEQLAHYLELKSRLFDPDIEEESQAPLYDLALANGQLVATLNQTKASLLTRLRGDRGQRGTRRTLHYYFAAQDIHERASSSHVQYAALREKFRYSDVMFRFQRLLSMQSQACQQLSRSILLRTPYQHDPRFERVFSHLDAAIDRVRASGTSPEHIKALGYLLNNLRAIDAQLATIESEQAMALPGSDAENQLADDSVHSFSDMWLRLSRNFTPESALFRHVVRMSLVLCVGYAFIQITGLQHGYWILLTSLFV
;
A
#
# COMPACT_ATOMS: atom_id res chain seq x y z
N LEU A 1 -6.87 0.12 -18.97
CA LEU A 1 -7.01 -1.18 -18.27
C LEU A 1 -6.03 -1.16 -17.10
N GLY A 2 -6.53 -1.22 -15.85
CA GLY A 2 -5.68 -1.19 -14.64
C GLY A 2 -4.85 -2.47 -14.50
N GLN A 3 -3.85 -2.45 -13.63
CA GLN A 3 -2.97 -3.60 -13.32
C GLN A 3 -3.72 -4.92 -13.04
N ARG A 4 -4.96 -4.85 -12.55
CA ARG A 4 -5.82 -6.02 -12.32
C ARG A 4 -6.12 -6.86 -13.57
N TYR A 5 -6.19 -6.22 -14.74
CA TYR A 5 -6.54 -6.92 -15.99
C TYR A 5 -5.30 -7.41 -16.75
N ALA A 6 -4.11 -6.92 -16.42
CA ALA A 6 -2.86 -7.37 -17.04
C ALA A 6 -2.58 -8.84 -16.71
N THR A 7 -2.80 -9.26 -15.47
CA THR A 7 -2.65 -10.65 -15.03
C THR A 7 -3.65 -11.60 -15.70
N ILE A 8 -4.87 -11.13 -16.00
CA ILE A 8 -5.90 -11.94 -16.70
C ILE A 8 -5.47 -12.17 -18.16
N ALA A 9 -5.00 -11.13 -18.84
CA ALA A 9 -4.53 -11.25 -20.22
C ALA A 9 -3.31 -12.18 -20.32
N PHE A 10 -2.36 -12.06 -19.39
CA PHE A 10 -1.20 -12.95 -19.30
C PHE A 10 -1.61 -14.41 -19.03
N GLY A 11 -2.52 -14.63 -18.09
CA GLY A 11 -3.08 -15.95 -17.79
C GLY A 11 -3.80 -16.57 -19.00
N ALA A 12 -4.59 -15.79 -19.74
CA ALA A 12 -5.29 -16.24 -20.93
C ALA A 12 -4.32 -16.67 -22.05
N LEU A 13 -3.23 -15.92 -22.25
CA LEU A 13 -2.15 -16.25 -23.19
C LEU A 13 -1.45 -17.55 -22.81
N LEU A 14 -1.12 -17.71 -21.53
CA LEU A 14 -0.53 -18.93 -20.97
C LEU A 14 -1.44 -20.15 -21.22
N ILE A 15 -2.74 -20.04 -20.90
CA ILE A 15 -3.72 -21.09 -21.14
C ILE A 15 -3.80 -21.44 -22.63
N ALA A 16 -3.82 -20.44 -23.52
CA ALA A 16 -3.85 -20.67 -24.96
C ALA A 16 -2.61 -21.46 -25.44
N ILE A 17 -1.41 -21.11 -24.98
CA ILE A 17 -0.17 -21.82 -25.31
C ILE A 17 -0.23 -23.25 -24.79
N TYR A 18 -0.61 -23.47 -23.53
CA TYR A 18 -0.73 -24.81 -22.96
C TYR A 18 -1.80 -25.65 -23.65
N THR A 19 -2.89 -25.04 -24.11
CA THR A 19 -3.94 -25.72 -24.86
C THR A 19 -3.44 -26.22 -26.22
N MET A 20 -2.67 -25.35 -26.91
CA MET A 20 -2.04 -25.77 -28.19
C MET A 20 -1.02 -26.89 -27.98
N LEU A 21 -0.33 -26.91 -26.87
CA LEU A 21 0.67 -27.92 -26.50
C LEU A 21 0.06 -29.25 -26.19
N GLY A 22 -1.08 -29.26 -25.49
CA GLY A 22 -1.79 -30.46 -25.08
C GLY A 22 -2.67 -31.05 -26.16
N ALA A 23 -2.85 -30.38 -27.29
CA ALA A 23 -3.78 -30.82 -28.35
C ALA A 23 -3.49 -32.20 -28.89
N SER A 24 -2.22 -32.63 -28.92
CA SER A 24 -1.79 -33.97 -29.37
C SER A 24 -1.93 -35.06 -28.30
N LEU A 25 -2.21 -34.72 -27.06
CA LEU A 25 -2.33 -35.67 -25.94
C LEU A 25 -3.74 -36.23 -25.76
N TYR A 26 -4.74 -35.66 -26.45
CA TYR A 26 -6.14 -36.00 -26.29
C TYR A 26 -6.73 -36.48 -27.62
N ASP A 27 -7.41 -37.62 -27.59
CA ASP A 27 -8.03 -38.18 -28.78
C ASP A 27 -9.23 -37.36 -29.29
N GLN A 28 -9.86 -36.59 -28.41
CA GLN A 28 -11.05 -35.81 -28.73
C GLN A 28 -10.83 -34.32 -28.43
N TRP A 29 -11.14 -33.48 -29.38
CA TRP A 29 -10.91 -32.03 -29.33
C TRP A 29 -11.59 -31.29 -28.16
N TYR A 30 -12.68 -31.85 -27.58
CA TYR A 30 -13.41 -31.21 -26.47
C TYR A 30 -12.90 -31.60 -25.08
N GLN A 31 -12.10 -32.66 -24.92
CA GLN A 31 -11.62 -33.12 -23.60
C GLN A 31 -10.81 -32.06 -22.87
N GLN A 32 -9.90 -31.43 -23.53
CA GLN A 32 -9.03 -30.41 -22.93
C GLN A 32 -9.81 -29.17 -22.53
N PRO A 33 -10.67 -28.54 -23.36
CA PRO A 33 -11.52 -27.44 -22.94
C PRO A 33 -12.44 -27.77 -21.76
N VAL A 34 -13.01 -28.97 -21.71
CA VAL A 34 -13.90 -29.42 -20.63
C VAL A 34 -13.10 -29.53 -19.31
N LEU A 35 -11.91 -30.12 -19.33
CA LEU A 35 -11.06 -30.22 -18.13
C LEU A 35 -10.63 -28.84 -17.60
N LEU A 36 -10.31 -27.90 -18.49
CA LEU A 36 -10.00 -26.53 -18.12
C LEU A 36 -11.22 -25.83 -17.48
N LEU A 37 -12.41 -26.00 -18.05
CA LEU A 37 -13.65 -25.46 -17.48
C LEU A 37 -13.96 -26.06 -16.11
N LEU A 38 -13.81 -27.36 -15.94
CA LEU A 38 -14.01 -28.03 -14.65
C LEU A 38 -13.03 -27.53 -13.60
N GLY A 39 -11.76 -27.35 -13.96
CA GLY A 39 -10.75 -26.75 -13.07
C GLY A 39 -11.09 -25.31 -12.68
N ALA A 40 -11.55 -24.51 -13.64
CA ALA A 40 -11.99 -23.14 -13.39
C ALA A 40 -13.22 -23.07 -12.47
N ILE A 41 -14.22 -23.93 -12.71
CA ILE A 41 -15.42 -24.04 -11.87
C ILE A 41 -15.03 -24.45 -10.45
N TRP A 42 -14.19 -25.47 -10.31
CA TRP A 42 -13.69 -25.93 -9.00
C TRP A 42 -12.96 -24.83 -8.23
N TYR A 43 -12.05 -24.12 -8.88
CA TYR A 43 -11.34 -22.99 -8.28
C TYR A 43 -12.28 -21.86 -7.84
N ASN A 44 -13.25 -21.50 -8.71
CA ASN A 44 -14.24 -20.49 -8.37
C ASN A 44 -15.13 -20.91 -7.19
N LEU A 45 -15.52 -22.18 -7.13
CA LEU A 45 -16.33 -22.71 -6.02
C LEU A 45 -15.58 -22.68 -4.70
N LEU A 46 -14.29 -23.07 -4.70
CA LEU A 46 -13.41 -22.95 -3.52
C LEU A 46 -13.23 -21.50 -3.09
N THR A 47 -12.99 -20.60 -4.05
CA THR A 47 -12.81 -19.18 -3.78
C THR A 47 -14.08 -18.55 -3.21
N LEU A 48 -15.25 -18.90 -3.78
CA LEU A 48 -16.55 -18.45 -3.30
C LEU A 48 -16.82 -18.95 -1.88
N THR A 49 -16.55 -20.23 -1.62
CA THR A 49 -16.69 -20.84 -0.29
C THR A 49 -15.79 -20.16 0.72
N GLY A 50 -14.52 -19.91 0.38
CA GLY A 50 -13.59 -19.15 1.22
C GLY A 50 -14.05 -17.72 1.49
N HIS A 51 -14.63 -17.06 0.48
CA HIS A 51 -15.18 -15.71 0.65
C HIS A 51 -16.44 -15.68 1.52
N LEU A 52 -17.29 -16.71 1.45
CA LEU A 52 -18.47 -16.83 2.31
C LEU A 52 -18.10 -17.11 3.77
N ILE A 53 -17.06 -17.92 4.01
CA ILE A 53 -16.60 -18.26 5.36
C ILE A 53 -15.82 -17.10 6.01
N PHE A 54 -14.98 -16.38 5.23
CA PHE A 54 -14.11 -15.31 5.71
C PHE A 54 -14.29 -13.99 4.95
N PRO A 55 -15.46 -13.38 4.96
CA PRO A 55 -15.75 -12.24 4.08
C PRO A 55 -14.91 -10.98 4.37
N VAL A 56 -14.45 -10.77 5.61
CA VAL A 56 -13.78 -9.52 6.05
C VAL A 56 -12.26 -9.69 6.22
N ARG A 57 -11.77 -10.92 6.30
CA ARG A 57 -10.38 -11.24 6.62
C ARG A 57 -9.35 -10.57 5.70
N PRO A 58 -9.50 -10.61 4.36
CA PRO A 58 -8.52 -10.00 3.46
C PRO A 58 -8.39 -8.48 3.62
N LEU A 59 -9.50 -7.80 3.93
CA LEU A 59 -9.50 -6.36 4.16
C LEU A 59 -8.86 -5.99 5.49
N GLN A 60 -9.11 -6.78 6.53
CA GLN A 60 -8.48 -6.61 7.84
C GLN A 60 -6.96 -6.86 7.75
N ASP A 61 -6.54 -7.89 7.01
CA ASP A 61 -5.12 -8.19 6.79
C ASP A 61 -4.40 -7.03 6.05
N ASN A 62 -5.02 -6.47 5.01
CA ASN A 62 -4.46 -5.32 4.29
C ASN A 62 -4.37 -4.08 5.19
N LEU A 63 -5.40 -3.83 5.99
CA LEU A 63 -5.42 -2.71 6.92
C LEU A 63 -4.38 -2.86 8.03
N ALA A 64 -4.27 -4.04 8.63
CA ALA A 64 -3.26 -4.34 9.64
C ALA A 64 -1.85 -4.18 9.08
N ARG A 65 -1.62 -4.63 7.84
CA ARG A 65 -0.35 -4.42 7.14
C ARG A 65 -0.06 -2.95 6.88
N SER A 66 -1.09 -2.12 6.60
CA SER A 66 -0.92 -0.67 6.47
C SER A 66 -0.41 -0.04 7.77
N PHE A 67 -0.95 -0.42 8.92
CA PHE A 67 -0.47 0.05 10.22
C PHE A 67 0.91 -0.49 10.59
N GLU A 68 1.25 -1.71 10.18
CA GLU A 68 2.58 -2.29 10.35
C GLU A 68 3.63 -1.51 9.55
N GLN A 69 3.34 -1.20 8.27
CA GLN A 69 4.22 -0.37 7.44
C GLN A 69 4.33 1.07 7.95
N LEU A 70 3.23 1.62 8.48
CA LEU A 70 3.23 2.93 9.12
C LEU A 70 4.11 2.94 10.38
N ALA A 71 4.04 1.89 11.20
CA ALA A 71 4.91 1.71 12.36
C ALA A 71 6.38 1.65 11.94
N HIS A 72 6.70 0.88 10.91
CA HIS A 72 8.05 0.79 10.37
C HIS A 72 8.56 2.15 9.85
N TYR A 73 7.73 2.88 9.12
CA TYR A 73 8.05 4.22 8.63
C TYR A 73 8.35 5.21 9.79
N LEU A 74 7.50 5.22 10.83
CA LEU A 74 7.70 6.08 12.00
C LEU A 74 8.96 5.68 12.79
N GLU A 75 9.28 4.39 12.86
CA GLU A 75 10.51 3.92 13.51
C GLU A 75 11.77 4.36 12.76
N LEU A 76 11.79 4.22 11.43
CA LEU A 76 12.89 4.75 10.61
C LEU A 76 13.02 6.26 10.73
N LYS A 77 11.87 6.96 10.80
CA LYS A 77 11.84 8.40 11.01
C LYS A 77 12.39 8.79 12.39
N SER A 78 12.13 7.99 13.42
CA SER A 78 12.68 8.23 14.77
C SER A 78 14.20 8.17 14.78
N ARG A 79 14.80 7.29 13.96
CA ARG A 79 16.25 7.17 13.83
C ARG A 79 16.92 8.43 13.27
N LEU A 80 16.20 9.25 12.48
CA LEU A 80 16.75 10.53 12.00
C LEU A 80 17.07 11.53 13.14
N PHE A 81 16.53 11.31 14.33
CA PHE A 81 16.79 12.09 15.53
C PHE A 81 17.91 11.52 16.40
N ASP A 82 18.50 10.38 15.97
CA ASP A 82 19.60 9.77 16.67
C ASP A 82 20.89 10.61 16.54
N PRO A 83 21.49 11.05 17.64
CA PRO A 83 22.73 11.85 17.60
C PRO A 83 23.95 11.04 17.10
N ASP A 84 23.89 9.71 17.20
CA ASP A 84 25.01 8.83 16.84
C ASP A 84 25.08 8.48 15.35
N ILE A 85 24.09 8.90 14.57
CA ILE A 85 24.13 8.71 13.11
C ILE A 85 25.19 9.63 12.49
N GLU A 86 26.09 9.04 11.72
CA GLU A 86 27.12 9.77 10.96
C GLU A 86 26.47 10.75 9.95
N GLU A 87 26.98 11.99 9.92
CA GLU A 87 26.42 13.07 9.08
C GLU A 87 26.49 12.79 7.60
N GLU A 88 27.50 12.01 7.16
CA GLU A 88 27.71 11.69 5.76
C GLU A 88 26.87 10.49 5.25
N SER A 89 26.23 9.75 6.15
CA SER A 89 25.44 8.57 5.76
C SER A 89 24.08 8.99 5.18
N GLN A 90 23.88 8.76 3.90
CA GLN A 90 22.57 8.89 3.24
C GLN A 90 21.68 7.64 3.41
N ALA A 91 22.21 6.57 3.98
CA ALA A 91 21.50 5.30 4.16
C ALA A 91 20.15 5.45 4.92
N PRO A 92 20.08 6.21 6.04
CA PRO A 92 18.80 6.35 6.77
C PRO A 92 17.72 7.07 5.95
N LEU A 93 18.09 8.03 5.09
CA LEU A 93 17.15 8.72 4.21
C LEU A 93 16.67 7.83 3.06
N TYR A 94 17.56 7.00 2.53
CA TYR A 94 17.21 6.01 1.51
C TYR A 94 16.24 4.96 2.06
N ASP A 95 16.53 4.40 3.24
CA ASP A 95 15.66 3.44 3.93
C ASP A 95 14.27 4.04 4.23
N LEU A 96 14.24 5.28 4.68
CA LEU A 96 13.00 6.01 4.92
C LEU A 96 12.20 6.22 3.62
N ALA A 97 12.85 6.58 2.53
CA ALA A 97 12.21 6.76 1.23
C ALA A 97 11.64 5.42 0.70
N LEU A 98 12.37 4.32 0.86
CA LEU A 98 11.92 2.99 0.49
C LEU A 98 10.70 2.56 1.31
N ALA A 99 10.76 2.74 2.64
CA ALA A 99 9.64 2.45 3.54
C ALA A 99 8.41 3.30 3.22
N ASN A 100 8.60 4.57 2.87
CA ASN A 100 7.50 5.44 2.41
C ASN A 100 6.83 4.88 1.15
N GLY A 101 7.62 4.43 0.16
CA GLY A 101 7.09 3.81 -1.06
C GLY A 101 6.27 2.53 -0.76
N GLN A 102 6.75 1.68 0.15
CA GLN A 102 6.07 0.47 0.58
C GLN A 102 4.76 0.79 1.31
N LEU A 103 4.77 1.78 2.21
CA LEU A 103 3.59 2.24 2.93
C LEU A 103 2.52 2.77 1.98
N VAL A 104 2.89 3.64 1.03
CA VAL A 104 1.96 4.18 0.01
C VAL A 104 1.38 3.07 -0.84
N ALA A 105 2.19 2.10 -1.27
CA ALA A 105 1.72 0.93 -2.02
C ALA A 105 0.68 0.12 -1.22
N THR A 106 0.93 -0.10 0.07
CA THR A 106 0.02 -0.85 0.96
C THR A 106 -1.27 -0.07 1.22
N LEU A 107 -1.21 1.24 1.44
CA LEU A 107 -2.38 2.11 1.56
C LEU A 107 -3.24 2.07 0.29
N ASN A 108 -2.62 2.14 -0.90
CA ASN A 108 -3.32 2.04 -2.18
C ASN A 108 -3.98 0.67 -2.37
N GLN A 109 -3.34 -0.42 -1.95
CA GLN A 109 -3.93 -1.76 -1.97
C GLN A 109 -5.13 -1.86 -1.03
N THR A 110 -5.03 -1.29 0.16
CA THR A 110 -6.14 -1.23 1.14
C THR A 110 -7.30 -0.40 0.60
N LYS A 111 -7.01 0.77 -0.02
CA LYS A 111 -8.01 1.60 -0.71
C LYS A 111 -8.76 0.81 -1.79
N ALA A 112 -8.04 0.10 -2.65
CA ALA A 112 -8.63 -0.69 -3.71
C ALA A 112 -9.53 -1.82 -3.17
N SER A 113 -9.14 -2.44 -2.06
CA SER A 113 -9.94 -3.48 -1.38
C SER A 113 -11.20 -2.89 -0.74
N LEU A 114 -11.11 -1.71 -0.13
CA LEU A 114 -12.25 -0.96 0.43
C LEU A 114 -13.26 -0.57 -0.65
N LEU A 115 -12.80 0.02 -1.75
CA LEU A 115 -13.65 0.42 -2.87
C LEU A 115 -14.43 -0.75 -3.47
N THR A 116 -13.76 -1.90 -3.62
CA THR A 116 -14.42 -3.11 -4.12
C THR A 116 -15.56 -3.56 -3.19
N ARG A 117 -15.37 -3.40 -1.88
CA ARG A 117 -16.35 -3.83 -0.88
C ARG A 117 -17.48 -2.84 -0.71
N LEU A 118 -17.21 -1.54 -0.71
CA LEU A 118 -18.23 -0.49 -0.63
C LEU A 118 -19.26 -0.58 -1.75
N ARG A 119 -18.86 -1.07 -2.93
CA ARG A 119 -19.79 -1.30 -4.05
C ARG A 119 -20.78 -2.43 -3.79
N GLY A 120 -20.38 -3.47 -3.03
CA GLY A 120 -21.23 -4.64 -2.76
C GLY A 120 -22.02 -4.58 -1.46
N ASP A 121 -21.55 -3.85 -0.47
CA ASP A 121 -21.99 -4.03 0.92
C ASP A 121 -22.13 -2.68 1.68
N ARG A 122 -22.84 -1.76 1.04
CA ARG A 122 -23.09 -0.42 1.58
C ARG A 122 -23.88 -0.49 2.88
N GLY A 123 -23.22 -0.21 3.99
CA GLY A 123 -23.89 0.00 5.28
C GLY A 123 -23.56 -0.95 6.41
N GLN A 124 -22.71 -1.95 6.23
CA GLN A 124 -22.27 -2.81 7.33
C GLN A 124 -21.33 -2.08 8.29
N ARG A 125 -21.58 -2.21 9.60
CA ARG A 125 -20.75 -1.61 10.67
C ARG A 125 -19.26 -1.96 10.52
N GLY A 126 -18.92 -3.16 10.08
CA GLY A 126 -17.53 -3.60 9.84
C GLY A 126 -16.82 -2.84 8.75
N THR A 127 -17.51 -2.47 7.67
CA THR A 127 -16.92 -1.69 6.55
C THR A 127 -16.69 -0.24 6.98
N ARG A 128 -17.62 0.37 7.75
CA ARG A 128 -17.44 1.73 8.28
C ARG A 128 -16.26 1.83 9.24
N ARG A 129 -16.11 0.87 10.16
CA ARG A 129 -14.96 0.81 11.07
C ARG A 129 -13.64 0.71 10.28
N THR A 130 -13.58 -0.14 9.27
CA THR A 130 -12.39 -0.32 8.45
C THR A 130 -12.06 0.95 7.64
N LEU A 131 -13.08 1.64 7.14
CA LEU A 131 -12.94 2.92 6.45
C LEU A 131 -12.36 3.99 7.38
N HIS A 132 -12.86 4.08 8.60
CA HIS A 132 -12.34 5.00 9.61
C HIS A 132 -10.85 4.74 9.92
N TYR A 133 -10.47 3.49 10.15
CA TYR A 133 -9.07 3.12 10.34
C TYR A 133 -8.18 3.43 9.13
N TYR A 134 -8.71 3.25 7.92
CA TYR A 134 -7.96 3.59 6.71
C TYR A 134 -7.67 5.09 6.63
N PHE A 135 -8.66 5.95 6.89
CA PHE A 135 -8.45 7.40 6.90
C PHE A 135 -7.53 7.84 8.02
N ALA A 136 -7.63 7.23 9.20
CA ALA A 136 -6.68 7.49 10.29
C ALA A 136 -5.23 7.13 9.88
N ALA A 137 -5.01 5.99 9.23
CA ALA A 137 -3.70 5.59 8.73
C ALA A 137 -3.17 6.57 7.67
N GLN A 138 -4.05 7.04 6.77
CA GLN A 138 -3.70 8.03 5.74
C GLN A 138 -3.35 9.38 6.36
N ASP A 139 -4.15 9.89 7.30
CA ASP A 139 -3.90 11.17 7.98
C ASP A 139 -2.59 11.14 8.80
N ILE A 140 -2.34 10.04 9.52
CA ILE A 140 -1.07 9.85 10.25
C ILE A 140 0.11 9.85 9.27
N HIS A 141 0.00 9.13 8.14
CA HIS A 141 1.06 9.12 7.12
C HIS A 141 1.29 10.52 6.53
N GLU A 142 0.23 11.24 6.17
CA GLU A 142 0.32 12.59 5.61
C GLU A 142 1.00 13.55 6.59
N ARG A 143 0.61 13.56 7.86
CA ARG A 143 1.23 14.37 8.90
C ARG A 143 2.69 13.98 9.15
N ALA A 144 2.96 12.69 9.17
CA ALA A 144 4.33 12.20 9.33
C ALA A 144 5.22 12.56 8.13
N SER A 145 4.69 12.58 6.90
CA SER A 145 5.44 12.89 5.68
C SER A 145 5.54 14.39 5.40
N SER A 146 4.52 15.19 5.74
CA SER A 146 4.45 16.63 5.46
C SER A 146 5.42 17.48 6.27
N SER A 147 5.97 16.96 7.35
CA SER A 147 6.98 17.66 8.13
C SER A 147 8.31 17.72 7.36
N HIS A 148 8.39 18.60 6.37
CA HIS A 148 9.66 18.97 5.71
C HIS A 148 10.54 19.79 6.64
N VAL A 149 10.74 19.29 7.85
CA VAL A 149 11.71 19.85 8.76
C VAL A 149 13.08 19.50 8.20
N GLN A 150 13.95 20.46 8.13
CA GLN A 150 15.36 20.24 7.82
C GLN A 150 15.98 19.50 9.00
N TYR A 151 15.75 18.16 9.06
CA TYR A 151 16.26 17.33 10.16
C TYR A 151 17.75 17.47 10.35
N ALA A 152 18.51 17.65 9.26
CA ALA A 152 19.94 17.88 9.31
C ALA A 152 20.28 19.16 10.09
N ALA A 153 19.61 20.27 9.79
CA ALA A 153 19.84 21.55 10.50
C ALA A 153 19.43 21.49 11.98
N LEU A 154 18.32 20.82 12.29
CA LEU A 154 17.91 20.62 13.69
C LEU A 154 18.88 19.72 14.44
N ARG A 155 19.34 18.62 13.79
CA ARG A 155 20.33 17.71 14.38
C ARG A 155 21.64 18.41 14.62
N GLU A 156 22.18 19.16 13.67
CA GLU A 156 23.41 19.94 13.84
C GLU A 156 23.32 20.87 15.01
N LYS A 157 22.21 21.64 15.14
CA LYS A 157 22.02 22.64 16.20
C LYS A 157 21.75 22.03 17.57
N PHE A 158 21.00 20.91 17.62
CA PHE A 158 20.49 20.34 18.88
C PHE A 158 21.02 18.95 19.19
N ARG A 159 22.09 18.49 18.52
CA ARG A 159 22.65 17.14 18.60
C ARG A 159 22.81 16.63 20.04
N TYR A 160 23.32 17.48 20.91
CA TYR A 160 23.56 17.14 22.32
C TYR A 160 22.46 17.62 23.26
N SER A 161 21.32 18.03 22.73
CA SER A 161 20.21 18.48 23.56
C SER A 161 19.22 17.36 23.85
N ASP A 162 18.62 17.41 25.03
CA ASP A 162 17.56 16.52 25.50
C ASP A 162 16.33 16.51 24.54
N VAL A 163 16.12 17.60 23.77
CA VAL A 163 14.98 17.74 22.84
C VAL A 163 15.01 16.70 21.74
N MET A 164 16.17 16.44 21.11
CA MET A 164 16.29 15.47 20.02
C MET A 164 15.97 14.04 20.50
N PHE A 165 16.52 13.64 21.64
CA PHE A 165 16.24 12.34 22.25
C PHE A 165 14.75 12.17 22.60
N ARG A 166 14.07 13.24 23.04
CA ARG A 166 12.64 13.20 23.34
C ARG A 166 11.79 13.07 22.10
N PHE A 167 12.15 13.73 20.99
CA PHE A 167 11.49 13.53 19.71
C PHE A 167 11.67 12.10 19.19
N GLN A 168 12.88 11.57 19.25
CA GLN A 168 13.17 10.17 18.90
C GLN A 168 12.27 9.21 19.70
N ARG A 169 12.24 9.36 21.02
CA ARG A 169 11.43 8.53 21.91
C ARG A 169 9.93 8.63 21.61
N LEU A 170 9.42 9.84 21.35
CA LEU A 170 8.01 10.05 21.04
C LEU A 170 7.63 9.36 19.72
N LEU A 171 8.43 9.51 18.67
CA LEU A 171 8.21 8.83 17.39
C LEU A 171 8.27 7.29 17.52
N SER A 172 9.23 6.79 18.30
CA SER A 172 9.33 5.33 18.58
C SER A 172 8.10 4.83 19.35
N MET A 173 7.58 5.61 20.31
CA MET A 173 6.33 5.26 21.00
C MET A 173 5.12 5.25 20.05
N GLN A 174 5.03 6.23 19.12
CA GLN A 174 3.98 6.26 18.10
C GLN A 174 4.09 5.08 17.12
N SER A 175 5.32 4.68 16.76
CA SER A 175 5.59 3.46 16.00
C SER A 175 5.05 2.23 16.73
N GLN A 176 5.36 2.08 18.01
CA GLN A 176 4.86 0.96 18.83
C GLN A 176 3.34 0.96 18.96
N ALA A 177 2.71 2.14 19.08
CA ALA A 177 1.25 2.27 19.11
C ALA A 177 0.62 1.81 17.78
N CYS A 178 1.18 2.19 16.64
CA CYS A 178 0.75 1.69 15.31
C CYS A 178 0.93 0.17 15.19
N GLN A 179 2.01 -0.39 15.71
CA GLN A 179 2.24 -1.83 15.72
C GLN A 179 1.22 -2.58 16.60
N GLN A 180 0.91 -2.04 17.78
CA GLN A 180 -0.14 -2.60 18.65
C GLN A 180 -1.51 -2.53 17.97
N LEU A 181 -1.82 -1.42 17.28
CA LEU A 181 -3.06 -1.27 16.55
C LEU A 181 -3.16 -2.28 15.39
N SER A 182 -2.07 -2.52 14.64
CA SER A 182 -2.00 -3.58 13.63
C SER A 182 -2.38 -4.94 14.22
N ARG A 183 -1.79 -5.31 15.37
CA ARG A 183 -2.11 -6.56 16.07
C ARG A 183 -3.55 -6.61 16.57
N SER A 184 -4.06 -5.50 17.11
CA SER A 184 -5.46 -5.39 17.57
C SER A 184 -6.46 -5.61 16.42
N ILE A 185 -6.17 -5.12 15.23
CA ILE A 185 -6.98 -5.34 14.02
C ILE A 185 -6.99 -6.83 13.63
N LEU A 186 -5.84 -7.50 13.64
CA LEU A 186 -5.72 -8.92 13.30
C LEU A 186 -6.42 -9.82 14.32
N LEU A 187 -6.24 -9.54 15.61
CA LEU A 187 -6.79 -10.32 16.71
C LEU A 187 -8.24 -9.94 17.06
N ARG A 188 -8.75 -8.87 16.46
CA ARG A 188 -10.08 -8.29 16.78
C ARG A 188 -10.23 -7.92 18.25
N THR A 189 -9.14 -7.48 18.88
CA THR A 189 -9.14 -6.94 20.22
C THR A 189 -9.21 -5.42 20.20
N PRO A 190 -9.80 -4.77 21.22
CA PRO A 190 -9.80 -3.32 21.29
C PRO A 190 -8.37 -2.80 21.50
N TYR A 191 -8.01 -1.73 20.78
CA TYR A 191 -6.76 -1.02 21.02
C TYR A 191 -6.91 -0.13 22.27
N GLN A 192 -5.89 -0.11 23.10
CA GLN A 192 -5.81 0.75 24.26
C GLN A 192 -4.66 1.73 24.08
N HIS A 193 -4.99 3.00 24.09
CA HIS A 193 -4.00 4.07 23.99
C HIS A 193 -3.18 4.16 25.28
N ASP A 194 -1.86 4.32 25.18
CA ASP A 194 -0.95 4.33 26.30
C ASP A 194 -0.98 5.69 27.04
N PRO A 195 -1.38 5.77 28.31
CA PRO A 195 -1.47 7.01 29.06
C PRO A 195 -0.10 7.69 29.28
N ARG A 196 1.02 7.01 28.98
CA ARG A 196 2.36 7.59 29.09
C ARG A 196 2.63 8.70 28.08
N PHE A 197 1.88 8.77 26.99
CA PHE A 197 2.02 9.83 25.99
C PHE A 197 1.87 11.23 26.59
N GLU A 198 0.90 11.45 27.45
CA GLU A 198 0.67 12.76 28.11
C GLU A 198 1.92 13.26 28.85
N ARG A 199 2.56 12.37 29.63
CA ARG A 199 3.82 12.69 30.32
C ARG A 199 4.98 12.96 29.36
N VAL A 200 5.08 12.22 28.27
CA VAL A 200 6.15 12.41 27.28
C VAL A 200 5.97 13.76 26.59
N PHE A 201 4.74 14.15 26.23
CA PHE A 201 4.46 15.46 25.68
C PHE A 201 4.77 16.60 26.65
N SER A 202 4.37 16.49 27.93
CA SER A 202 4.66 17.51 28.93
C SER A 202 6.18 17.70 29.15
N HIS A 203 6.94 16.61 29.14
CA HIS A 203 8.40 16.67 29.24
C HIS A 203 9.05 17.27 27.98
N LEU A 204 8.47 17.05 26.80
CA LEU A 204 8.98 17.62 25.56
C LEU A 204 8.70 19.11 25.50
N ASP A 205 7.50 19.57 25.93
CA ASP A 205 7.20 20.99 26.10
C ASP A 205 8.20 21.67 27.01
N ALA A 206 8.43 21.12 28.19
CA ALA A 206 9.40 21.66 29.16
C ALA A 206 10.84 21.71 28.58
N ALA A 207 11.19 20.74 27.69
CA ALA A 207 12.49 20.74 27.03
C ALA A 207 12.59 21.88 25.99
N ILE A 208 11.54 22.10 25.19
CA ILE A 208 11.48 23.19 24.21
C ILE A 208 11.51 24.56 24.92
N ASP A 209 10.81 24.70 26.05
CA ASP A 209 10.83 25.92 26.82
C ASP A 209 12.23 26.24 27.38
N ARG A 210 12.99 25.24 27.82
CA ARG A 210 14.39 25.38 28.19
C ARG A 210 15.27 25.87 27.04
N VAL A 211 15.07 25.30 25.85
CA VAL A 211 15.78 25.74 24.63
C VAL A 211 15.40 27.18 24.26
N ARG A 212 14.14 27.57 24.44
CA ARG A 212 13.68 28.93 24.23
C ARG A 212 14.36 29.90 25.20
N ALA A 213 14.48 29.52 26.47
CA ALA A 213 15.13 30.32 27.52
C ALA A 213 16.64 30.47 27.30
N SER A 214 17.30 29.55 26.58
CA SER A 214 18.74 29.62 26.26
C SER A 214 19.09 30.56 25.11
N GLY A 215 18.14 31.38 24.59
CA GLY A 215 18.39 32.38 23.55
C GLY A 215 18.52 31.81 22.15
N THR A 216 17.97 30.65 21.90
CA THR A 216 17.91 30.02 20.56
C THR A 216 17.09 30.87 19.59
N SER A 217 17.48 30.89 18.31
CA SER A 217 16.78 31.69 17.29
C SER A 217 15.29 31.32 17.17
N PRO A 218 14.40 32.29 16.95
CA PRO A 218 12.95 32.08 16.87
C PRO A 218 12.54 31.09 15.78
N GLU A 219 13.30 31.02 14.70
CA GLU A 219 13.05 30.10 13.59
C GLU A 219 13.17 28.62 14.00
N HIS A 220 14.22 28.26 14.73
CA HIS A 220 14.42 26.91 15.22
C HIS A 220 13.35 26.51 16.25
N ILE A 221 12.96 27.44 17.14
CA ILE A 221 11.87 27.19 18.10
C ILE A 221 10.55 26.97 17.37
N LYS A 222 10.29 27.77 16.33
CA LYS A 222 9.09 27.58 15.49
C LYS A 222 9.09 26.23 14.79
N ALA A 223 10.23 25.79 14.25
CA ALA A 223 10.37 24.45 13.62
C ALA A 223 10.12 23.31 14.61
N LEU A 224 10.68 23.40 15.84
CA LEU A 224 10.40 22.43 16.91
C LEU A 224 8.92 22.41 17.31
N GLY A 225 8.28 23.59 17.37
CA GLY A 225 6.85 23.71 17.65
C GLY A 225 5.97 23.08 16.58
N TYR A 226 6.28 23.26 15.30
CA TYR A 226 5.57 22.61 14.21
C TYR A 226 5.69 21.08 14.28
N LEU A 227 6.89 20.58 14.52
CA LEU A 227 7.12 19.16 14.67
C LEU A 227 6.31 18.60 15.85
N LEU A 228 6.35 19.25 17.01
CA LEU A 228 5.58 18.85 18.18
C LEU A 228 4.07 18.83 17.91
N ASN A 229 3.54 19.86 17.24
CA ASN A 229 2.11 19.93 16.90
C ASN A 229 1.68 18.79 15.93
N ASN A 230 2.53 18.45 14.97
CA ASN A 230 2.27 17.31 14.09
C ASN A 230 2.25 15.99 14.85
N LEU A 231 3.18 15.78 15.78
CA LEU A 231 3.21 14.55 16.60
C LEU A 231 2.03 14.49 17.58
N ARG A 232 1.58 15.63 18.12
CA ARG A 232 0.33 15.69 18.91
C ARG A 232 -0.90 15.33 18.10
N ALA A 233 -0.98 15.80 16.86
CA ALA A 233 -2.09 15.48 15.99
C ALA A 233 -2.11 13.97 15.64
N ILE A 234 -0.93 13.36 15.44
CA ILE A 234 -0.82 11.88 15.27
C ILE A 234 -1.30 11.16 16.53
N ASP A 235 -0.88 11.60 17.69
CA ASP A 235 -1.30 11.01 18.96
C ASP A 235 -2.81 11.12 19.20
N ALA A 236 -3.40 12.27 18.91
CA ALA A 236 -4.84 12.51 19.00
C ALA A 236 -5.63 11.55 18.08
N GLN A 237 -5.13 11.28 16.87
CA GLN A 237 -5.72 10.29 15.97
C GLN A 237 -5.64 8.87 16.56
N LEU A 238 -4.50 8.48 17.11
CA LEU A 238 -4.33 7.18 17.76
C LEU A 238 -5.21 7.04 19.01
N ALA A 239 -5.33 8.09 19.82
CA ALA A 239 -6.15 8.08 21.04
C ALA A 239 -7.63 7.95 20.76
N THR A 240 -8.13 8.55 19.67
CA THR A 240 -9.55 8.59 19.32
C THR A 240 -9.98 7.48 18.35
N ILE A 241 -9.06 6.66 17.85
CA ILE A 241 -9.35 5.71 16.78
C ILE A 241 -10.44 4.66 17.12
N GLU A 242 -10.58 4.31 18.39
CA GLU A 242 -11.61 3.40 18.91
C GLU A 242 -12.86 4.12 19.45
N SER A 243 -12.90 5.46 19.42
CA SER A 243 -14.03 6.20 19.97
C SER A 243 -15.28 6.01 19.11
N GLU A 244 -16.44 5.77 19.74
CA GLU A 244 -17.72 5.65 19.03
C GLU A 244 -18.09 6.93 18.26
N GLN A 245 -17.71 8.08 18.76
CA GLN A 245 -17.94 9.38 18.11
C GLN A 245 -17.16 9.50 16.79
N ALA A 246 -15.93 9.03 16.74
CA ALA A 246 -15.14 9.03 15.53
C ALA A 246 -15.67 8.02 14.47
N MET A 247 -16.31 6.94 14.92
CA MET A 247 -16.97 5.97 14.04
C MET A 247 -18.36 6.42 13.56
N ALA A 248 -18.96 7.41 14.21
CA ALA A 248 -20.29 7.95 13.89
C ALA A 248 -20.28 9.05 12.80
N LEU A 249 -19.12 9.42 12.25
CA LEU A 249 -19.02 10.39 11.17
C LEU A 249 -19.88 10.00 9.97
N PRO A 250 -20.61 10.95 9.37
CA PRO A 250 -21.55 10.66 8.28
C PRO A 250 -20.81 10.05 7.09
N GLY A 251 -21.26 8.85 6.70
CA GLY A 251 -20.62 8.04 5.66
C GLY A 251 -20.62 8.64 4.25
N SER A 252 -21.37 9.72 3.99
CA SER A 252 -21.47 10.35 2.67
C SER A 252 -20.20 11.10 2.25
N ASP A 253 -19.55 11.79 3.19
CA ASP A 253 -18.36 12.60 2.86
C ASP A 253 -17.09 11.75 2.76
N ALA A 254 -16.99 10.72 3.60
CA ALA A 254 -15.88 9.79 3.58
C ALA A 254 -15.87 8.89 2.31
N GLU A 255 -17.06 8.50 1.83
CA GLU A 255 -17.19 7.76 0.55
C GLU A 255 -16.81 8.63 -0.66
N ASN A 256 -17.12 9.93 -0.63
CA ASN A 256 -16.79 10.87 -1.69
C ASN A 256 -15.28 11.22 -1.75
N GLN A 257 -14.56 11.12 -0.62
CA GLN A 257 -13.10 11.32 -0.57
C GLN A 257 -12.32 10.15 -1.19
N LEU A 258 -12.93 8.97 -1.32
CA LEU A 258 -12.34 7.85 -2.04
C LEU A 258 -12.56 8.05 -3.54
N ALA A 259 -11.75 8.89 -4.18
CA ALA A 259 -11.78 9.02 -5.65
C ALA A 259 -11.54 7.66 -6.30
N ASP A 260 -12.50 7.22 -7.11
CA ASP A 260 -12.46 5.93 -7.79
C ASP A 260 -11.94 6.12 -9.22
N ASP A 261 -10.67 5.77 -9.44
CA ASP A 261 -10.00 5.78 -10.74
C ASP A 261 -10.36 4.58 -11.63
N SER A 262 -11.28 3.73 -11.17
CA SER A 262 -11.65 2.54 -11.96
C SER A 262 -12.53 2.90 -13.16
N VAL A 263 -12.40 2.09 -14.20
CA VAL A 263 -13.17 2.25 -15.44
C VAL A 263 -14.62 1.83 -15.18
N HIS A 264 -15.57 2.77 -15.29
CA HIS A 264 -16.98 2.54 -15.00
C HIS A 264 -17.84 2.30 -16.25
N SER A 265 -17.36 2.68 -17.44
CA SER A 265 -18.10 2.60 -18.68
C SER A 265 -17.29 1.97 -19.80
N PHE A 266 -17.99 1.29 -20.72
CA PHE A 266 -17.38 0.80 -21.96
C PHE A 266 -16.77 1.95 -22.81
N SER A 267 -17.35 3.14 -22.75
CA SER A 267 -16.82 4.33 -23.42
C SER A 267 -15.47 4.77 -22.82
N ASP A 268 -15.33 4.74 -21.49
CA ASP A 268 -14.06 5.06 -20.82
C ASP A 268 -12.98 4.03 -21.10
N MET A 269 -13.37 2.75 -21.19
CA MET A 269 -12.47 1.68 -21.57
C MET A 269 -11.97 1.87 -23.01
N TRP A 270 -12.86 2.21 -23.93
CA TRP A 270 -12.53 2.47 -25.34
C TRP A 270 -11.64 3.71 -25.48
N LEU A 271 -11.95 4.78 -24.75
CA LEU A 271 -11.16 6.01 -24.76
C LEU A 271 -9.73 5.79 -24.23
N ARG A 272 -9.58 5.02 -23.15
CA ARG A 272 -8.26 4.65 -22.62
C ARG A 272 -7.50 3.70 -23.55
N LEU A 273 -8.20 2.79 -24.21
CA LEU A 273 -7.63 1.90 -25.19
C LEU A 273 -7.13 2.69 -26.41
N SER A 274 -7.96 3.58 -26.98
CA SER A 274 -7.62 4.38 -28.15
C SER A 274 -6.43 5.33 -27.90
N ARG A 275 -6.30 5.88 -26.69
CA ARG A 275 -5.14 6.71 -26.31
C ARG A 275 -3.82 5.92 -26.29
N ASN A 276 -3.87 4.62 -26.03
CA ASN A 276 -2.68 3.77 -26.02
C ASN A 276 -2.40 3.12 -27.38
N PHE A 277 -3.30 3.25 -28.35
CA PHE A 277 -3.14 2.73 -29.72
C PHE A 277 -2.40 3.73 -30.64
N THR A 278 -1.40 4.42 -30.08
CA THR A 278 -0.54 5.32 -30.85
C THR A 278 0.87 4.74 -30.94
N PRO A 279 1.58 4.91 -32.07
CA PRO A 279 2.96 4.41 -32.25
C PRO A 279 3.95 4.96 -31.22
N GLU A 280 3.61 6.09 -30.60
CA GLU A 280 4.41 6.74 -29.56
C GLU A 280 4.26 6.07 -28.18
N SER A 281 3.18 5.32 -27.97
CA SER A 281 2.91 4.62 -26.73
C SER A 281 3.90 3.48 -26.52
N ALA A 282 4.57 3.45 -25.36
CA ALA A 282 5.47 2.36 -24.95
C ALA A 282 4.73 1.00 -24.89
N LEU A 283 3.45 1.03 -24.46
CA LEU A 283 2.59 -0.17 -24.40
C LEU A 283 2.28 -0.70 -25.81
N PHE A 284 1.96 0.17 -26.76
CA PHE A 284 1.69 -0.25 -28.14
C PHE A 284 2.92 -0.88 -28.78
N ARG A 285 4.08 -0.27 -28.64
CA ARG A 285 5.35 -0.80 -29.14
C ARG A 285 5.71 -2.16 -28.50
N HIS A 286 5.44 -2.33 -27.22
CA HIS A 286 5.64 -3.63 -26.55
C HIS A 286 4.70 -4.70 -27.09
N VAL A 287 3.40 -4.40 -27.27
CA VAL A 287 2.41 -5.33 -27.82
C VAL A 287 2.78 -5.74 -29.25
N VAL A 288 3.18 -4.79 -30.08
CA VAL A 288 3.60 -5.08 -31.48
C VAL A 288 4.83 -5.98 -31.50
N ARG A 289 5.87 -5.70 -30.68
CA ARG A 289 7.05 -6.57 -30.56
C ARG A 289 6.71 -7.98 -30.12
N MET A 290 5.90 -8.10 -29.06
CA MET A 290 5.50 -9.41 -28.53
C MET A 290 4.69 -10.19 -29.55
N SER A 291 3.73 -9.56 -30.21
CA SER A 291 2.92 -10.20 -31.27
C SER A 291 3.82 -10.68 -32.41
N LEU A 292 4.78 -9.88 -32.84
CA LEU A 292 5.69 -10.23 -33.92
C LEU A 292 6.61 -11.40 -33.54
N VAL A 293 7.18 -11.38 -32.34
CA VAL A 293 8.03 -12.45 -31.83
C VAL A 293 7.24 -13.77 -31.70
N LEU A 294 6.01 -13.72 -31.18
CA LEU A 294 5.17 -14.91 -31.08
C LEU A 294 4.76 -15.45 -32.47
N CYS A 295 4.40 -14.58 -33.42
CA CYS A 295 4.07 -14.99 -34.78
C CYS A 295 5.27 -15.64 -35.51
N VAL A 296 6.46 -15.02 -35.38
CA VAL A 296 7.68 -15.57 -35.99
C VAL A 296 8.06 -16.90 -35.31
N GLY A 297 7.99 -16.97 -33.98
CA GLY A 297 8.24 -18.22 -33.23
C GLY A 297 7.28 -19.33 -33.61
N TYR A 298 5.99 -19.03 -33.79
CA TYR A 298 4.98 -20.00 -34.22
C TYR A 298 5.24 -20.46 -35.67
N ALA A 299 5.52 -19.54 -36.58
CA ALA A 299 5.85 -19.87 -37.96
C ALA A 299 7.10 -20.77 -38.05
N PHE A 300 8.12 -20.47 -37.23
CA PHE A 300 9.32 -21.27 -37.15
C PHE A 300 9.03 -22.70 -36.67
N ILE A 301 8.19 -22.87 -35.66
CA ILE A 301 7.77 -24.20 -35.15
C ILE A 301 7.04 -24.98 -36.25
N GLN A 302 6.15 -24.34 -37.01
CA GLN A 302 5.41 -24.98 -38.08
C GLN A 302 6.31 -25.41 -39.23
N ILE A 303 7.30 -24.60 -39.60
CA ILE A 303 8.21 -24.90 -40.71
C ILE A 303 9.20 -26.02 -40.34
N THR A 304 9.69 -26.01 -39.09
CA THR A 304 10.75 -26.94 -38.64
C THR A 304 10.20 -28.26 -38.11
N GLY A 305 8.90 -28.36 -37.78
CA GLY A 305 8.26 -29.54 -37.22
C GLY A 305 8.84 -29.99 -35.85
N LEU A 306 9.42 -29.07 -35.06
CA LEU A 306 10.06 -29.36 -33.78
C LEU A 306 9.05 -29.91 -32.77
N GLN A 307 9.28 -31.11 -32.25
CA GLN A 307 8.41 -31.78 -31.28
C GLN A 307 8.24 -31.02 -29.96
N HIS A 308 9.20 -30.13 -29.59
CA HIS A 308 9.18 -29.34 -28.37
C HIS A 308 9.32 -27.83 -28.65
N GLY A 309 8.91 -27.36 -29.83
CA GLY A 309 9.04 -25.98 -30.27
C GLY A 309 8.29 -24.94 -29.39
N TYR A 310 7.31 -25.39 -28.60
CA TYR A 310 6.57 -24.53 -27.69
C TYR A 310 7.44 -23.81 -26.65
N TRP A 311 8.62 -24.36 -26.30
CA TRP A 311 9.57 -23.67 -25.42
C TRP A 311 10.00 -22.33 -25.99
N ILE A 312 10.07 -22.18 -27.31
CA ILE A 312 10.39 -20.90 -27.97
C ILE A 312 9.33 -19.86 -27.65
N LEU A 313 8.04 -20.23 -27.74
CA LEU A 313 6.93 -19.32 -27.44
C LEU A 313 6.88 -18.97 -25.94
N LEU A 314 7.09 -19.96 -25.08
CA LEU A 314 7.08 -19.80 -23.64
C LEU A 314 8.24 -18.87 -23.18
N THR A 315 9.46 -19.11 -23.66
CA THR A 315 10.62 -18.26 -23.35
C THR A 315 10.41 -16.83 -23.86
N SER A 316 9.88 -16.67 -25.08
CA SER A 316 9.58 -15.36 -25.64
C SER A 316 8.51 -14.57 -24.87
N LEU A 317 7.63 -15.26 -24.14
CA LEU A 317 6.60 -14.62 -23.31
C LEU A 317 7.16 -14.12 -21.97
N PHE A 318 8.20 -14.79 -21.44
CA PHE A 318 8.78 -14.47 -20.13
C PHE A 318 9.95 -13.47 -20.21
N VAL A 319 10.48 -13.18 -21.38
CA VAL A 319 11.53 -12.18 -21.64
C VAL A 319 10.91 -10.86 -22.07
#